data_44f1bca37f45fc75b983757fefc0d20f
#
_entry.id   44f1bca37f45fc75b983757fefc0d20f
#
_cell.length_a   1.000
_cell.length_b   1.000
_cell.length_c   1.000
_cell.angle_alpha   90.00
_cell.angle_beta   90.00
_cell.angle_gamma   90.00
#
_symmetry.space_group_name_H-M   'P 1'
#
loop_
_entity.id
_entity.type
_entity.pdbx_description
1 polymer ?
#
loop_
_entity_poly.entity_id
_entity_poly.type
_entity_poly.pdbx_seq_one_letter_code
_entity_poly.pdbx_strand_id
1 'polypeptide(L)'
;MNVPASEEQTGSDTLRNEQTHIALDGITVRFPGVLALDKVALDVRGGEVHGLMGENGAGKSTLLKVLSGVNHPDEGTLVLNGVERKFAAPKDAIDAGIAIIYQELHLVPELTVAENLLLGALPHRLGVLDEKALVRRAVDALDRLGETIDPGRKVKELPIGQRQMIEIGKALMRNARVIAFDEPTSSLSSRETTQLFKIIRALKAEGHAIVYVTHRMEEVYELCDRVTVFRDGRRIDTLDAQGGLDRDRLISCMVGRSINDVYGYRPRETGDVQLEVTGLMGPGLAEPASFVARKGEIVGFFGLVGAGRSELMKLIYGAVKPTAGEIVLKSEKRRFHSPRDAVRAGIALCPEDRKQDGIVAIASVSDNLNISCRRHFSRFNVLNRRREARVTTDYVNRLAIKTRDGDTKIGTLSGGNQQKVILSRWLAEKIDVFLMDEPTRGIDVGARSEIYGLLYGLADEGRTVIVVSSDMAEVIGIADRVLVMREGRIVGDLPRAQATPDALIKLALPR
;
A
#
# COMPACT_ATOMS: atom_id res chain seq x y z
N MET A 1 50.06 16.95 -65.65
CA MET A 1 50.07 16.02 -64.53
C MET A 1 49.19 16.60 -63.49
N ASN A 2 48.01 16.01 -63.36
CA ASN A 2 46.93 16.47 -62.45
C ASN A 2 47.21 15.94 -61.09
N VAL A 3 47.07 16.82 -60.10
CA VAL A 3 46.88 16.48 -58.70
C VAL A 3 45.44 16.83 -58.34
N PRO A 4 44.61 15.91 -57.87
CA PRO A 4 43.22 16.23 -57.47
C PRO A 4 43.15 16.84 -56.11
N ALA A 5 42.22 17.77 -55.98
CA ALA A 5 41.85 18.49 -54.75
C ALA A 5 41.34 17.58 -53.68
N SER A 6 41.74 17.85 -52.44
CA SER A 6 41.19 17.26 -51.19
C SER A 6 39.80 17.77 -50.96
N GLU A 7 38.82 16.85 -50.94
CA GLU A 7 37.48 17.10 -50.42
C GLU A 7 37.52 17.34 -48.89
N GLU A 8 37.13 18.52 -48.51
CA GLU A 8 36.76 18.84 -47.11
C GLU A 8 35.47 18.07 -46.73
N GLN A 9 35.64 17.03 -45.95
CA GLN A 9 34.51 16.41 -45.25
C GLN A 9 34.04 17.33 -44.10
N THR A 10 32.99 18.08 -44.38
CA THR A 10 32.16 18.70 -43.35
C THR A 10 31.48 17.58 -42.54
N GLY A 11 32.09 17.24 -41.42
CA GLY A 11 31.48 16.38 -40.41
C GLY A 11 30.31 17.08 -39.79
N SER A 12 29.11 16.70 -40.17
CA SER A 12 27.90 17.01 -39.42
C SER A 12 27.99 16.30 -38.07
N ASP A 13 28.26 17.08 -37.06
CA ASP A 13 28.13 16.69 -35.64
C ASP A 13 26.66 16.37 -35.35
N THR A 14 26.24 15.17 -35.67
CA THR A 14 25.03 14.56 -35.11
C THR A 14 25.32 14.32 -33.64
N LEU A 15 24.87 15.24 -32.79
CA LEU A 15 24.73 15.03 -31.36
C LEU A 15 23.98 13.71 -31.15
N ARG A 16 24.71 12.62 -30.93
CA ARG A 16 24.18 11.37 -30.42
C ARG A 16 23.55 11.72 -29.09
N ASN A 17 22.23 11.66 -29.04
CA ASN A 17 21.44 11.71 -27.80
C ASN A 17 21.94 10.51 -26.98
N GLU A 18 22.92 10.73 -26.09
CA GLU A 18 23.37 9.71 -25.15
C GLU A 18 22.19 9.41 -24.24
N GLN A 19 21.48 8.32 -24.51
CA GLN A 19 20.38 7.86 -23.70
C GLN A 19 20.91 7.58 -22.29
N THR A 20 20.35 8.25 -21.30
CA THR A 20 20.64 7.97 -19.88
C THR A 20 20.46 6.48 -19.64
N HIS A 21 21.42 5.85 -19.02
CA HIS A 21 21.38 4.42 -18.72
C HIS A 21 22.03 4.17 -17.38
N ILE A 22 21.31 3.44 -16.49
CA ILE A 22 21.85 2.98 -15.22
C ILE A 22 21.72 1.47 -15.12
N ALA A 23 22.82 0.81 -14.82
CA ALA A 23 22.87 -0.63 -14.62
C ALA A 23 23.57 -0.96 -13.30
N LEU A 24 22.98 -1.90 -12.60
CA LEU A 24 23.57 -2.54 -11.42
C LEU A 24 23.79 -4.01 -11.76
N ASP A 25 24.95 -4.53 -11.45
CA ASP A 25 25.28 -5.94 -11.71
C ASP A 25 25.93 -6.58 -10.49
N GLY A 26 25.37 -7.72 -10.07
CA GLY A 26 25.88 -8.53 -8.97
C GLY A 26 25.85 -7.85 -7.60
N ILE A 27 25.00 -6.84 -7.40
CA ILE A 27 24.93 -6.07 -6.14
C ILE A 27 24.58 -6.97 -4.96
N THR A 28 25.49 -7.04 -3.99
CA THR A 28 25.32 -7.77 -2.74
C THR A 28 25.47 -6.81 -1.58
N VAL A 29 24.53 -6.86 -0.62
CA VAL A 29 24.56 -6.05 0.62
C VAL A 29 24.24 -6.93 1.81
N ARG A 30 25.16 -6.94 2.81
CA ARG A 30 25.05 -7.69 4.06
C ARG A 30 24.91 -6.74 5.24
N PHE A 31 23.94 -7.01 6.09
CA PHE A 31 23.82 -6.39 7.42
C PHE A 31 24.06 -7.47 8.49
N PRO A 32 24.37 -7.11 9.74
CA PRO A 32 24.54 -8.11 10.80
C PRO A 32 23.36 -9.08 10.89
N GLY A 33 23.60 -10.35 10.54
CA GLY A 33 22.59 -11.41 10.55
C GLY A 33 21.61 -11.46 9.36
N VAL A 34 21.73 -10.57 8.36
CA VAL A 34 20.80 -10.51 7.22
C VAL A 34 21.54 -10.24 5.90
N LEU A 35 21.30 -11.08 4.90
CA LEU A 35 21.67 -10.84 3.51
C LEU A 35 20.52 -10.06 2.84
N ALA A 36 20.67 -8.75 2.71
CA ALA A 36 19.60 -7.88 2.24
C ALA A 36 19.49 -7.83 0.71
N LEU A 37 20.60 -7.96 -0.01
CA LEU A 37 20.66 -8.14 -1.46
C LEU A 37 21.69 -9.23 -1.79
N ASP A 38 21.30 -10.15 -2.68
CA ASP A 38 22.13 -11.28 -3.10
C ASP A 38 22.27 -11.26 -4.63
N LYS A 39 23.41 -10.75 -5.12
CA LYS A 39 23.79 -10.67 -6.53
C LYS A 39 22.70 -10.09 -7.42
N VAL A 40 22.11 -9.00 -6.97
CA VAL A 40 21.01 -8.34 -7.68
C VAL A 40 21.52 -7.60 -8.90
N ALA A 41 20.79 -7.72 -10.03
CA ALA A 41 21.00 -6.94 -11.24
C ALA A 41 19.73 -6.15 -11.59
N LEU A 42 19.91 -4.90 -12.04
CA LEU A 42 18.85 -4.01 -12.53
C LEU A 42 19.40 -3.18 -13.68
N ASP A 43 18.62 -3.04 -14.76
CA ASP A 43 18.95 -2.25 -15.95
C ASP A 43 17.79 -1.31 -16.26
N VAL A 44 18.04 0.00 -16.28
CA VAL A 44 17.02 1.04 -16.55
C VAL A 44 17.54 2.02 -17.59
N ARG A 45 16.73 2.30 -18.59
CA ARG A 45 17.09 3.13 -19.74
C ARG A 45 16.42 4.50 -19.67
N GLY A 46 17.02 5.48 -20.31
CA GLY A 46 16.40 6.79 -20.51
C GLY A 46 15.12 6.68 -21.32
N GLY A 47 14.08 7.41 -20.90
CA GLY A 47 12.75 7.31 -21.49
C GLY A 47 11.98 6.06 -21.08
N GLU A 48 12.41 5.39 -20.00
CA GLU A 48 11.76 4.21 -19.43
C GLU A 48 11.26 4.49 -18.00
N VAL A 49 10.08 3.97 -17.68
CA VAL A 49 9.62 3.77 -16.30
C VAL A 49 9.77 2.30 -15.97
N HIS A 50 10.76 2.00 -15.15
CA HIS A 50 11.06 0.64 -14.71
C HIS A 50 10.47 0.40 -13.32
N GLY A 51 9.44 -0.45 -13.25
CA GLY A 51 8.83 -0.86 -12.00
C GLY A 51 9.75 -1.76 -11.18
N LEU A 52 9.83 -1.54 -9.89
CA LEU A 52 10.50 -2.41 -8.94
C LEU A 52 9.49 -2.92 -7.92
N MET A 53 9.08 -4.18 -8.07
CA MET A 53 8.09 -4.82 -7.23
C MET A 53 8.68 -5.87 -6.30
N GLY A 54 7.95 -6.19 -5.25
CA GLY A 54 8.29 -7.23 -4.28
C GLY A 54 7.66 -6.94 -2.92
N GLU A 55 7.66 -7.94 -2.05
CA GLU A 55 7.15 -7.81 -0.69
C GLU A 55 8.00 -6.87 0.17
N ASN A 56 7.46 -6.51 1.35
CA ASN A 56 8.24 -5.78 2.35
C ASN A 56 9.41 -6.64 2.84
N GLY A 57 10.61 -6.05 2.83
CA GLY A 57 11.83 -6.80 3.13
C GLY A 57 12.48 -7.48 1.94
N ALA A 58 11.91 -7.43 0.73
CA ALA A 58 12.49 -8.01 -0.49
C ALA A 58 13.80 -7.35 -0.98
N GLY A 59 14.24 -6.25 -0.34
CA GLY A 59 15.49 -5.56 -0.67
C GLY A 59 15.32 -4.28 -1.50
N LYS A 60 14.10 -3.89 -1.91
CA LYS A 60 13.84 -2.72 -2.77
C LYS A 60 14.46 -1.43 -2.23
N SER A 61 14.11 -1.04 -1.00
CA SER A 61 14.64 0.18 -0.36
C SER A 61 16.15 0.08 -0.08
N THR A 62 16.71 -1.14 0.10
CA THR A 62 18.16 -1.34 0.20
C THR A 62 18.84 -1.03 -1.14
N LEU A 63 18.25 -1.46 -2.26
CA LEU A 63 18.75 -1.12 -3.59
C LEU A 63 18.72 0.39 -3.85
N LEU A 64 17.63 1.08 -3.47
CA LEU A 64 17.54 2.53 -3.58
C LEU A 64 18.61 3.24 -2.73
N LYS A 65 18.92 2.71 -1.54
CA LYS A 65 20.01 3.23 -0.71
C LYS A 65 21.40 3.00 -1.32
N VAL A 66 21.58 1.93 -2.11
CA VAL A 66 22.81 1.75 -2.91
C VAL A 66 22.87 2.78 -4.04
N LEU A 67 21.77 2.99 -4.77
CA LEU A 67 21.67 4.00 -5.82
C LEU A 67 21.94 5.42 -5.31
N SER A 68 21.50 5.73 -4.09
CA SER A 68 21.71 7.05 -3.47
C SER A 68 23.06 7.22 -2.79
N GLY A 69 23.92 6.21 -2.75
CA GLY A 69 25.19 6.26 -2.02
C GLY A 69 25.10 6.28 -0.50
N VAL A 70 23.91 5.96 0.06
CA VAL A 70 23.72 5.79 1.51
C VAL A 70 24.28 4.45 1.97
N ASN A 71 24.06 3.40 1.18
CA ASN A 71 24.64 2.08 1.44
C ASN A 71 25.71 1.77 0.39
N HIS A 72 26.81 1.18 0.83
CA HIS A 72 27.84 0.69 -0.05
C HIS A 72 27.63 -0.81 -0.28
N PRO A 73 27.64 -1.30 -1.52
CA PRO A 73 27.57 -2.73 -1.79
C PRO A 73 28.86 -3.42 -1.34
N ASP A 74 28.74 -4.62 -0.79
CA ASP A 74 29.88 -5.47 -0.46
C ASP A 74 30.50 -6.07 -1.74
N GLU A 75 29.65 -6.37 -2.75
CA GLU A 75 30.06 -6.91 -4.06
C GLU A 75 29.18 -6.29 -5.15
N GLY A 76 29.67 -6.32 -6.38
CA GLY A 76 28.96 -5.85 -7.57
C GLY A 76 29.35 -4.45 -8.00
N THR A 77 28.80 -4.03 -9.14
CA THR A 77 29.13 -2.76 -9.79
C THR A 77 27.90 -1.95 -10.14
N LEU A 78 28.01 -0.63 -10.07
CA LEU A 78 27.03 0.34 -10.55
C LEU A 78 27.65 1.08 -11.74
N VAL A 79 26.97 1.04 -12.87
CA VAL A 79 27.38 1.71 -14.11
C VAL A 79 26.36 2.79 -14.45
N LEU A 80 26.79 4.02 -14.65
CA LEU A 80 25.97 5.14 -15.08
C LEU A 80 26.54 5.70 -16.40
N ASN A 81 25.74 5.66 -17.45
CA ASN A 81 26.14 6.09 -18.80
C ASN A 81 27.44 5.43 -19.29
N GLY A 82 27.57 4.11 -19.05
CA GLY A 82 28.76 3.34 -19.46
C GLY A 82 29.98 3.50 -18.56
N VAL A 83 29.90 4.31 -17.50
CA VAL A 83 31.01 4.55 -16.57
C VAL A 83 30.69 3.93 -15.21
N GLU A 84 31.59 3.07 -14.74
CA GLU A 84 31.50 2.52 -13.36
C GLU A 84 31.60 3.65 -12.34
N ARG A 85 30.69 3.65 -11.38
CA ARG A 85 30.59 4.64 -10.29
C ARG A 85 30.62 3.96 -8.94
N LYS A 86 31.35 4.60 -8.01
CA LYS A 86 31.33 4.25 -6.57
C LYS A 86 31.04 5.53 -5.81
N PHE A 87 29.90 5.56 -5.12
CA PHE A 87 29.51 6.72 -4.32
C PHE A 87 30.01 6.55 -2.88
N ALA A 88 30.84 7.45 -2.41
CA ALA A 88 31.30 7.47 -1.03
C ALA A 88 30.29 8.15 -0.09
N ALA A 89 29.43 9.01 -0.64
CA ALA A 89 28.39 9.72 0.08
C ALA A 89 27.17 10.02 -0.83
N PRO A 90 26.00 10.32 -0.26
CA PRO A 90 24.81 10.69 -1.05
C PRO A 90 25.02 11.89 -1.98
N LYS A 91 25.92 12.81 -1.62
CA LYS A 91 26.26 13.93 -2.46
C LYS A 91 26.83 13.50 -3.81
N ASP A 92 27.64 12.45 -3.83
CA ASP A 92 28.27 11.95 -5.06
C ASP A 92 27.21 11.44 -6.06
N ALA A 93 26.17 10.76 -5.55
CA ALA A 93 25.05 10.31 -6.37
C ALA A 93 24.22 11.48 -6.92
N ILE A 94 23.98 12.51 -6.08
CA ILE A 94 23.27 13.72 -6.49
C ILE A 94 24.07 14.45 -7.57
N ASP A 95 25.37 14.64 -7.37
CA ASP A 95 26.25 15.32 -8.32
C ASP A 95 26.40 14.51 -9.63
N ALA A 96 26.20 13.18 -9.58
CA ALA A 96 26.13 12.31 -10.76
C ALA A 96 24.75 12.34 -11.46
N GLY A 97 23.76 13.07 -10.94
CA GLY A 97 22.45 13.22 -11.54
C GLY A 97 21.45 12.13 -11.13
N ILE A 98 21.61 11.52 -9.94
CA ILE A 98 20.66 10.57 -9.36
C ILE A 98 19.87 11.26 -8.25
N ALA A 99 18.53 11.19 -8.29
CA ALA A 99 17.65 11.66 -7.24
C ALA A 99 16.73 10.55 -6.76
N ILE A 100 16.56 10.44 -5.44
CA ILE A 100 15.64 9.49 -4.83
C ILE A 100 14.57 10.28 -4.07
N ILE A 101 13.32 9.98 -4.37
CA ILE A 101 12.15 10.48 -3.66
C ILE A 101 11.69 9.34 -2.73
N TYR A 102 11.99 9.50 -1.45
CA TYR A 102 11.71 8.47 -0.45
C TYR A 102 10.25 8.50 0.01
N GLN A 103 9.79 7.39 0.55
CA GLN A 103 8.45 7.26 1.15
C GLN A 103 8.24 8.23 2.33
N GLU A 104 9.26 8.45 3.16
CA GLU A 104 9.28 9.49 4.18
C GLU A 104 9.82 10.79 3.57
N LEU A 105 9.09 11.90 3.75
CA LEU A 105 9.45 13.19 3.17
C LEU A 105 10.65 13.81 3.90
N HIS A 106 11.67 14.18 3.16
CA HIS A 106 12.89 14.81 3.65
C HIS A 106 12.85 16.35 3.48
N LEU A 107 11.73 16.95 3.90
CA LEU A 107 11.53 18.40 3.91
C LEU A 107 11.80 18.96 5.29
N VAL A 108 12.28 20.23 5.32
CA VAL A 108 12.46 20.98 6.58
C VAL A 108 11.16 21.71 6.89
N PRO A 109 10.39 21.32 7.92
CA PRO A 109 9.03 21.83 8.14
C PRO A 109 8.96 23.34 8.41
N GLU A 110 10.00 23.92 9.02
CA GLU A 110 10.04 25.34 9.40
C GLU A 110 10.48 26.27 8.26
N LEU A 111 11.08 25.73 7.21
CA LEU A 111 11.45 26.49 6.02
C LEU A 111 10.26 26.68 5.07
N THR A 112 10.34 27.70 4.25
CA THR A 112 9.37 27.98 3.18
C THR A 112 9.46 26.95 2.06
N VAL A 113 8.44 26.92 1.19
CA VAL A 113 8.43 26.10 -0.02
C VAL A 113 9.63 26.43 -0.90
N ALA A 114 9.91 27.72 -1.12
CA ALA A 114 11.04 28.16 -1.94
C ALA A 114 12.39 27.70 -1.38
N GLU A 115 12.58 27.83 -0.06
CA GLU A 115 13.80 27.38 0.61
C GLU A 115 13.97 25.86 0.55
N ASN A 116 12.87 25.09 0.70
CA ASN A 116 12.92 23.63 0.57
C ASN A 116 13.25 23.17 -0.85
N LEU A 117 12.62 23.76 -1.88
CA LEU A 117 12.87 23.43 -3.27
C LEU A 117 14.35 23.64 -3.67
N LEU A 118 14.96 24.70 -3.19
CA LEU A 118 16.33 25.06 -3.52
C LEU A 118 17.34 24.73 -2.40
N LEU A 119 16.94 23.89 -1.43
CA LEU A 119 17.83 23.50 -0.33
C LEU A 119 19.10 22.82 -0.85
N GLY A 120 20.26 23.41 -0.51
CA GLY A 120 21.59 23.00 -0.99
C GLY A 120 22.05 23.68 -2.29
N ALA A 121 21.18 24.50 -2.94
CA ALA A 121 21.49 25.31 -4.13
C ALA A 121 20.84 26.69 -4.06
N LEU A 122 20.78 27.29 -2.86
CA LEU A 122 20.20 28.61 -2.63
C LEU A 122 20.92 29.67 -3.47
N PRO A 123 20.20 30.50 -4.24
CA PRO A 123 20.82 31.58 -5.02
C PRO A 123 21.39 32.65 -4.09
N HIS A 124 22.62 33.06 -4.32
CA HIS A 124 23.27 34.09 -3.55
C HIS A 124 24.04 35.06 -4.43
N ARG A 125 24.10 36.31 -4.03
CA ARG A 125 24.89 37.35 -4.66
C ARG A 125 25.79 38.00 -3.61
N LEU A 126 27.10 37.94 -3.82
CA LEU A 126 28.09 38.40 -2.89
C LEU A 126 27.97 37.85 -1.45
N GLY A 127 27.55 36.58 -1.32
CA GLY A 127 27.35 35.91 -0.03
C GLY A 127 26.02 36.20 0.67
N VAL A 128 25.15 37.03 0.08
CA VAL A 128 23.80 37.31 0.58
C VAL A 128 22.76 36.57 -0.26
N LEU A 129 21.73 36.00 0.39
CA LEU A 129 20.63 35.31 -0.28
C LEU A 129 19.92 36.26 -1.26
N ASP A 130 19.77 35.84 -2.51
CA ASP A 130 18.94 36.53 -3.51
C ASP A 130 17.48 35.99 -3.45
N GLU A 131 16.69 36.62 -2.57
CA GLU A 131 15.29 36.25 -2.34
C GLU A 131 14.43 36.31 -3.63
N LYS A 132 14.68 37.30 -4.51
CA LYS A 132 13.94 37.43 -5.77
C LYS A 132 14.24 36.28 -6.72
N ALA A 133 15.49 35.88 -6.81
CA ALA A 133 15.89 34.72 -7.61
C ALA A 133 15.38 33.41 -6.99
N LEU A 134 15.37 33.30 -5.65
CA LEU A 134 14.82 32.17 -4.93
C LEU A 134 13.33 31.95 -5.25
N VAL A 135 12.52 32.99 -5.06
CA VAL A 135 11.07 32.92 -5.31
C VAL A 135 10.79 32.65 -6.80
N ARG A 136 11.46 33.33 -7.73
CA ARG A 136 11.26 33.09 -9.16
C ARG A 136 11.53 31.62 -9.55
N ARG A 137 12.69 31.07 -9.13
CA ARG A 137 13.02 29.67 -9.41
C ARG A 137 12.03 28.69 -8.77
N ALA A 138 11.51 29.01 -7.60
CA ALA A 138 10.51 28.18 -6.93
C ALA A 138 9.17 28.20 -7.69
N VAL A 139 8.72 29.36 -8.19
CA VAL A 139 7.53 29.49 -9.04
C VAL A 139 7.71 28.66 -10.30
N ASP A 140 8.83 28.80 -11.02
CA ASP A 140 9.10 28.03 -12.24
C ASP A 140 9.04 26.51 -11.97
N ALA A 141 9.53 26.05 -10.81
CA ALA A 141 9.48 24.65 -10.42
C ALA A 141 8.04 24.18 -10.11
N LEU A 142 7.25 24.99 -9.40
CA LEU A 142 5.86 24.69 -9.07
C LEU A 142 4.97 24.67 -10.31
N ASP A 143 5.19 25.60 -11.23
CA ASP A 143 4.46 25.64 -12.52
C ASP A 143 4.72 24.38 -13.35
N ARG A 144 5.95 23.87 -13.38
CA ARG A 144 6.29 22.58 -14.02
C ARG A 144 5.54 21.40 -13.42
N LEU A 145 5.27 21.44 -12.11
CA LEU A 145 4.51 20.43 -11.39
C LEU A 145 2.99 20.60 -11.55
N GLY A 146 2.55 21.74 -12.12
CA GLY A 146 1.13 22.11 -12.21
C GLY A 146 0.52 22.43 -10.84
N GLU A 147 1.33 22.93 -9.90
CA GLU A 147 0.93 23.24 -8.54
C GLU A 147 0.86 24.76 -8.31
N THR A 148 -0.22 25.20 -7.66
CA THR A 148 -0.42 26.59 -7.28
C THR A 148 -0.19 26.78 -5.79
N ILE A 149 1.05 26.58 -5.35
CA ILE A 149 1.46 26.71 -3.94
C ILE A 149 2.21 28.04 -3.79
N ASP A 150 1.88 28.81 -2.75
CA ASP A 150 2.64 30.03 -2.40
C ASP A 150 4.08 29.67 -1.97
N PRO A 151 5.11 30.14 -2.69
CA PRO A 151 6.51 29.86 -2.36
C PRO A 151 6.96 30.34 -0.98
N GLY A 152 6.30 31.36 -0.42
CA GLY A 152 6.60 31.94 0.89
C GLY A 152 5.98 31.16 2.05
N ARG A 153 5.07 30.22 1.79
CA ARG A 153 4.40 29.45 2.83
C ARG A 153 5.30 28.41 3.45
N LYS A 154 5.20 28.20 4.77
CA LYS A 154 5.97 27.16 5.46
C LYS A 154 5.46 25.76 5.13
N VAL A 155 6.38 24.82 4.90
CA VAL A 155 6.04 23.43 4.51
C VAL A 155 5.18 22.73 5.54
N LYS A 156 5.36 22.98 6.85
CA LYS A 156 4.53 22.40 7.91
C LYS A 156 3.03 22.70 7.79
N GLU A 157 2.66 23.78 7.11
CA GLU A 157 1.28 24.25 6.95
C GLU A 157 0.55 23.59 5.76
N LEU A 158 1.29 22.84 4.94
CA LEU A 158 0.77 22.24 3.73
C LEU A 158 0.19 20.84 4.00
N PRO A 159 -0.85 20.43 3.24
CA PRO A 159 -1.28 19.04 3.18
C PRO A 159 -0.18 18.10 2.71
N ILE A 160 -0.28 16.83 3.07
CA ILE A 160 0.76 15.83 2.78
C ILE A 160 1.02 15.69 1.28
N GLY A 161 -0.01 15.73 0.43
CA GLY A 161 0.12 15.64 -1.01
C GLY A 161 0.92 16.80 -1.60
N GLN A 162 0.68 18.04 -1.13
CA GLN A 162 1.46 19.20 -1.57
C GLN A 162 2.94 19.10 -1.12
N ARG A 163 3.20 18.58 0.08
CA ARG A 163 4.57 18.31 0.53
C ARG A 163 5.27 17.30 -0.38
N GLN A 164 4.56 16.27 -0.82
CA GLN A 164 5.09 15.29 -1.77
C GLN A 164 5.48 15.94 -3.10
N MET A 165 4.63 16.85 -3.62
CA MET A 165 4.94 17.59 -4.85
C MET A 165 6.18 18.47 -4.69
N ILE A 166 6.40 19.06 -3.52
CA ILE A 166 7.62 19.83 -3.22
C ILE A 166 8.87 18.93 -3.23
N GLU A 167 8.79 17.72 -2.66
CA GLU A 167 9.91 16.77 -2.69
C GLU A 167 10.29 16.36 -4.13
N ILE A 168 9.27 16.16 -4.99
CA ILE A 168 9.48 15.89 -6.41
C ILE A 168 10.11 17.12 -7.09
N GLY A 169 9.59 18.32 -6.84
CA GLY A 169 10.15 19.57 -7.37
C GLY A 169 11.61 19.78 -6.99
N LYS A 170 11.96 19.48 -5.75
CA LYS A 170 13.35 19.52 -5.25
C LYS A 170 14.28 18.58 -6.02
N ALA A 171 13.81 17.35 -6.34
CA ALA A 171 14.57 16.42 -7.17
C ALA A 171 14.78 16.95 -8.60
N LEU A 172 13.75 17.55 -9.21
CA LEU A 172 13.83 18.13 -10.55
C LEU A 172 14.76 19.35 -10.63
N MET A 173 14.78 20.17 -9.59
CA MET A 173 15.67 21.35 -9.51
C MET A 173 17.16 20.98 -9.49
N ARG A 174 17.51 19.72 -9.23
CA ARG A 174 18.87 19.19 -9.19
C ARG A 174 19.35 18.60 -10.54
N ASN A 175 18.59 18.81 -11.62
CA ASN A 175 18.91 18.28 -12.96
C ASN A 175 19.15 16.77 -12.96
N ALA A 176 18.42 16.02 -12.12
CA ALA A 176 18.55 14.58 -12.07
C ALA A 176 18.16 13.95 -13.41
N ARG A 177 18.97 13.00 -13.89
CA ARG A 177 18.69 12.19 -15.09
C ARG A 177 18.14 10.81 -14.74
N VAL A 178 18.48 10.32 -13.56
CA VAL A 178 17.92 9.09 -12.98
C VAL A 178 17.08 9.48 -11.77
N ILE A 179 15.81 9.14 -11.78
CA ILE A 179 14.88 9.48 -10.69
C ILE A 179 14.24 8.21 -10.16
N ALA A 180 14.40 7.96 -8.86
CA ALA A 180 13.74 6.83 -8.23
C ALA A 180 12.64 7.31 -7.26
N PHE A 181 11.48 6.68 -7.35
CA PHE A 181 10.32 6.93 -6.48
C PHE A 181 10.10 5.72 -5.58
N ASP A 182 10.14 5.91 -4.25
CA ASP A 182 9.90 4.85 -3.27
C ASP A 182 8.47 4.95 -2.70
N GLU A 183 7.55 4.15 -3.22
CA GLU A 183 6.12 4.09 -2.85
C GLU A 183 5.43 5.47 -2.79
N PRO A 184 5.53 6.30 -3.85
CA PRO A 184 5.16 7.71 -3.78
C PRO A 184 3.66 7.96 -3.61
N THR A 185 2.81 6.98 -3.85
CA THR A 185 1.35 7.11 -3.77
C THR A 185 0.76 6.70 -2.42
N SER A 186 1.59 6.23 -1.49
CA SER A 186 1.14 5.66 -0.20
C SER A 186 0.32 6.64 0.66
N SER A 187 0.53 7.96 0.49
CA SER A 187 -0.13 9.04 1.22
C SER A 187 -0.94 9.99 0.34
N LEU A 188 -1.07 9.70 -0.97
CA LEU A 188 -1.75 10.56 -1.93
C LEU A 188 -3.21 10.17 -2.12
N SER A 189 -4.07 11.17 -2.35
CA SER A 189 -5.42 10.97 -2.88
C SER A 189 -5.39 10.55 -4.36
N SER A 190 -6.50 10.02 -4.88
CA SER A 190 -6.60 9.61 -6.30
C SER A 190 -6.30 10.76 -7.26
N ARG A 191 -6.70 12.00 -6.94
CA ARG A 191 -6.41 13.19 -7.75
C ARG A 191 -4.91 13.49 -7.79
N GLU A 192 -4.26 13.45 -6.65
CA GLU A 192 -2.81 13.68 -6.53
C GLU A 192 -2.00 12.57 -7.20
N THR A 193 -2.45 11.32 -7.09
CA THR A 193 -1.86 10.17 -7.82
C THR A 193 -1.93 10.39 -9.33
N THR A 194 -3.09 10.80 -9.85
CA THR A 194 -3.24 11.11 -11.27
C THR A 194 -2.29 12.23 -11.72
N GLN A 195 -2.12 13.27 -10.90
CA GLN A 195 -1.18 14.36 -11.19
C GLN A 195 0.26 13.86 -11.18
N LEU A 196 0.67 13.06 -10.19
CA LEU A 196 1.99 12.43 -10.13
C LEU A 196 2.27 11.60 -11.41
N PHE A 197 1.33 10.80 -11.85
CA PHE A 197 1.50 9.99 -13.06
C PHE A 197 1.69 10.83 -14.32
N LYS A 198 1.01 11.98 -14.42
CA LYS A 198 1.25 12.94 -15.52
C LYS A 198 2.69 13.47 -15.49
N ILE A 199 3.19 13.83 -14.31
CA ILE A 199 4.56 14.31 -14.12
C ILE A 199 5.56 13.23 -14.52
N ILE A 200 5.37 11.99 -14.06
CA ILE A 200 6.26 10.86 -14.39
C ILE A 200 6.27 10.59 -15.91
N ARG A 201 5.10 10.64 -16.56
CA ARG A 201 5.01 10.49 -18.02
C ARG A 201 5.72 11.63 -18.78
N ALA A 202 5.66 12.85 -18.29
CA ALA A 202 6.40 13.99 -18.85
C ALA A 202 7.91 13.79 -18.71
N LEU A 203 8.38 13.39 -17.53
CA LEU A 203 9.79 13.09 -17.28
C LEU A 203 10.31 11.95 -18.15
N LYS A 204 9.51 10.89 -18.32
CA LYS A 204 9.81 9.81 -19.27
C LYS A 204 9.99 10.35 -20.69
N ALA A 205 9.07 11.20 -21.15
CA ALA A 205 9.14 11.81 -22.48
C ALA A 205 10.35 12.74 -22.66
N GLU A 206 10.85 13.34 -21.58
CA GLU A 206 12.08 14.13 -21.54
C GLU A 206 13.36 13.27 -21.52
N GLY A 207 13.24 11.93 -21.53
CA GLY A 207 14.35 10.98 -21.59
C GLY A 207 14.97 10.63 -20.23
N HIS A 208 14.30 10.92 -19.10
CA HIS A 208 14.75 10.48 -17.79
C HIS A 208 14.65 8.95 -17.64
N ALA A 209 15.60 8.33 -16.95
CA ALA A 209 15.52 6.95 -16.49
C ALA A 209 14.79 6.93 -15.13
N ILE A 210 13.66 6.25 -15.05
CA ILE A 210 12.80 6.28 -13.89
C ILE A 210 12.68 4.89 -13.25
N VAL A 211 13.05 4.78 -11.97
CA VAL A 211 12.81 3.60 -11.13
C VAL A 211 11.58 3.87 -10.29
N TYR A 212 10.54 3.06 -10.43
CA TYR A 212 9.28 3.23 -9.72
C TYR A 212 9.01 2.06 -8.79
N VAL A 213 9.25 2.27 -7.49
CA VAL A 213 9.01 1.23 -6.48
C VAL A 213 7.56 1.28 -6.03
N THR A 214 6.88 0.16 -6.16
CA THR A 214 5.51 0.01 -5.67
C THR A 214 5.23 -1.46 -5.32
N HIS A 215 4.23 -1.67 -4.46
CA HIS A 215 3.62 -2.98 -4.22
C HIS A 215 2.20 -3.07 -4.82
N ARG A 216 1.74 -2.01 -5.51
CA ARG A 216 0.40 -1.89 -6.13
C ARG A 216 0.48 -2.24 -7.60
N MET A 217 -0.18 -3.33 -7.98
CA MET A 217 -0.14 -3.83 -9.36
C MET A 217 -0.78 -2.86 -10.35
N GLU A 218 -1.86 -2.18 -9.95
CA GLU A 218 -2.57 -1.21 -10.77
C GLU A 218 -1.63 -0.10 -11.28
N GLU A 219 -0.71 0.35 -10.41
CA GLU A 219 0.27 1.39 -10.77
C GLU A 219 1.29 0.89 -11.81
N VAL A 220 1.68 -0.39 -11.72
CA VAL A 220 2.58 -1.00 -12.71
C VAL A 220 1.92 -1.08 -14.07
N TYR A 221 0.67 -1.54 -14.14
CA TYR A 221 -0.07 -1.61 -15.41
C TYR A 221 -0.30 -0.24 -16.04
N GLU A 222 -0.48 0.80 -15.22
CA GLU A 222 -0.77 2.14 -15.72
C GLU A 222 0.49 2.90 -16.16
N LEU A 223 1.64 2.64 -15.51
CA LEU A 223 2.79 3.55 -15.59
C LEU A 223 4.06 2.92 -16.15
N CYS A 224 4.31 1.62 -15.84
CA CYS A 224 5.62 1.00 -16.11
C CYS A 224 5.73 0.41 -17.52
N ASP A 225 6.94 0.44 -18.08
CA ASP A 225 7.29 -0.22 -19.34
C ASP A 225 7.77 -1.65 -19.10
N ARG A 226 8.60 -1.82 -18.09
CA ARG A 226 9.10 -3.12 -17.61
C ARG A 226 8.97 -3.15 -16.08
N VAL A 227 8.93 -4.33 -15.50
CA VAL A 227 8.92 -4.51 -14.06
C VAL A 227 9.87 -5.61 -13.63
N THR A 228 10.75 -5.31 -12.70
CA THR A 228 11.60 -6.30 -12.04
C THR A 228 11.00 -6.67 -10.70
N VAL A 229 10.86 -7.98 -10.47
CA VAL A 229 10.31 -8.52 -9.22
C VAL A 229 11.45 -8.98 -8.31
N PHE A 230 11.44 -8.48 -7.07
CA PHE A 230 12.35 -8.87 -6.00
C PHE A 230 11.65 -9.76 -5.00
N ARG A 231 12.35 -10.80 -4.53
CA ARG A 231 11.93 -11.65 -3.42
C ARG A 231 13.16 -12.13 -2.65
N ASP A 232 13.11 -12.03 -1.32
CA ASP A 232 14.19 -12.48 -0.42
C ASP A 232 15.58 -11.96 -0.79
N GLY A 233 15.67 -10.68 -1.16
CA GLY A 233 16.92 -10.04 -1.55
C GLY A 233 17.44 -10.40 -2.94
N ARG A 234 16.68 -11.10 -3.78
CA ARG A 234 17.07 -11.56 -5.12
C ARG A 234 16.14 -11.01 -6.19
N ARG A 235 16.69 -10.81 -7.38
CA ARG A 235 15.90 -10.60 -8.59
C ARG A 235 15.31 -11.94 -9.04
N ILE A 236 14.00 -12.03 -9.12
CA ILE A 236 13.30 -13.24 -9.59
C ILE A 236 13.13 -13.23 -11.09
N ASP A 237 12.54 -12.14 -11.63
CA ASP A 237 12.31 -11.98 -13.07
C ASP A 237 12.20 -10.50 -13.43
N THR A 238 12.35 -10.20 -14.73
CA THR A 238 12.03 -8.88 -15.30
C THR A 238 11.04 -9.10 -16.43
N LEU A 239 9.85 -8.52 -16.28
CA LEU A 239 8.70 -8.72 -17.16
C LEU A 239 8.45 -7.44 -17.97
N ASP A 240 8.02 -7.60 -19.23
CA ASP A 240 7.55 -6.51 -20.05
C ASP A 240 6.10 -6.15 -19.64
N ALA A 241 5.85 -4.87 -19.33
CA ALA A 241 4.53 -4.41 -18.94
C ALA A 241 3.70 -3.91 -20.14
N GLN A 242 4.33 -3.56 -21.26
CA GLN A 242 3.65 -3.04 -22.45
C GLN A 242 2.93 -4.12 -23.27
N GLY A 243 3.38 -5.39 -23.19
CA GLY A 243 2.84 -6.52 -23.96
C GLY A 243 1.62 -7.20 -23.34
N GLY A 244 1.03 -6.65 -22.27
CA GLY A 244 -0.03 -7.31 -21.50
C GLY A 244 0.57 -8.18 -20.39
N LEU A 245 1.03 -7.54 -19.34
CA LEU A 245 1.61 -8.21 -18.16
C LEU A 245 0.61 -9.18 -17.54
N ASP A 246 0.95 -10.47 -17.52
CA ASP A 246 0.13 -11.50 -16.88
C ASP A 246 0.15 -11.29 -15.35
N ARG A 247 -1.03 -11.02 -14.80
CA ARG A 247 -1.23 -10.81 -13.37
C ARG A 247 -0.81 -12.01 -12.54
N ASP A 248 -1.14 -13.20 -13.00
CA ASP A 248 -0.87 -14.44 -12.27
C ASP A 248 0.64 -14.73 -12.23
N ARG A 249 1.34 -14.45 -13.34
CA ARG A 249 2.79 -14.54 -13.41
C ARG A 249 3.47 -13.54 -12.48
N LEU A 250 2.99 -12.28 -12.45
CA LEU A 250 3.54 -11.25 -11.58
C LEU A 250 3.39 -11.64 -10.10
N ILE A 251 2.19 -12.08 -9.69
CA ILE A 251 1.92 -12.56 -8.33
C ILE A 251 2.79 -13.78 -8.01
N SER A 252 2.88 -14.74 -8.93
CA SER A 252 3.72 -15.94 -8.74
C SER A 252 5.20 -15.58 -8.53
N CYS A 253 5.74 -14.60 -9.27
CA CYS A 253 7.09 -14.10 -9.07
C CYS A 253 7.26 -13.45 -7.69
N MET A 254 6.28 -12.66 -7.24
CA MET A 254 6.35 -11.94 -5.96
C MET A 254 6.27 -12.90 -4.76
N VAL A 255 5.33 -13.85 -4.79
CA VAL A 255 5.01 -14.71 -3.64
C VAL A 255 5.71 -16.07 -3.71
N GLY A 256 6.09 -16.51 -4.91
CA GLY A 256 6.67 -17.85 -5.14
C GLY A 256 5.65 -18.99 -5.16
N ARG A 257 4.36 -18.66 -5.23
CA ARG A 257 3.22 -19.61 -5.27
C ARG A 257 2.24 -19.17 -6.35
N SER A 258 1.41 -20.10 -6.84
CA SER A 258 0.34 -19.76 -7.78
C SER A 258 -0.73 -18.89 -7.11
N ILE A 259 -1.50 -18.14 -7.90
CA ILE A 259 -2.59 -17.28 -7.39
C ILE A 259 -3.65 -18.12 -6.63
N ASN A 260 -3.92 -19.34 -7.09
CA ASN A 260 -4.81 -20.24 -6.39
C ASN A 260 -4.31 -20.63 -5.00
N ASP A 261 -2.97 -20.70 -4.82
CA ASP A 261 -2.34 -20.97 -3.53
C ASP A 261 -2.37 -19.73 -2.63
N VAL A 262 -2.43 -18.52 -3.18
CA VAL A 262 -2.52 -17.27 -2.40
C VAL A 262 -3.85 -17.17 -1.69
N TYR A 263 -4.95 -17.45 -2.39
CA TYR A 263 -6.29 -17.41 -1.78
C TYR A 263 -6.61 -18.71 -1.04
N GLY A 264 -6.13 -19.87 -1.52
CA GLY A 264 -6.26 -21.16 -0.84
C GLY A 264 -7.69 -21.58 -0.55
N TYR A 265 -8.66 -21.16 -1.40
CA TYR A 265 -10.07 -21.43 -1.18
C TYR A 265 -10.33 -22.94 -1.08
N ARG A 266 -11.15 -23.30 -0.11
CA ARG A 266 -11.67 -24.67 0.07
C ARG A 266 -13.18 -24.60 0.18
N PRO A 267 -13.92 -25.40 -0.64
CA PRO A 267 -15.37 -25.55 -0.48
C PRO A 267 -15.70 -26.01 0.94
N ARG A 268 -16.78 -25.49 1.49
CA ARG A 268 -17.25 -25.83 2.84
C ARG A 268 -18.77 -26.00 2.86
N GLU A 269 -19.25 -26.76 3.79
CA GLU A 269 -20.68 -26.85 4.08
C GLU A 269 -21.06 -25.72 5.02
N THR A 270 -22.10 -25.00 4.67
CA THR A 270 -22.65 -23.92 5.51
C THR A 270 -23.79 -24.45 6.35
N GLY A 271 -23.86 -24.02 7.62
CA GLY A 271 -24.91 -24.41 8.55
C GLY A 271 -26.15 -23.51 8.50
N ASP A 272 -26.84 -23.45 9.63
CA ASP A 272 -28.03 -22.62 9.81
C ASP A 272 -27.74 -21.12 9.66
N VAL A 273 -28.81 -20.34 9.45
CA VAL A 273 -28.71 -18.87 9.40
C VAL A 273 -28.23 -18.35 10.75
N GLN A 274 -27.09 -17.67 10.74
CA GLN A 274 -26.46 -17.09 11.92
C GLN A 274 -26.83 -15.61 12.08
N LEU A 275 -26.81 -14.87 10.97
CA LEU A 275 -27.20 -13.46 10.89
C LEU A 275 -28.21 -13.27 9.76
N GLU A 276 -29.32 -12.61 10.07
CA GLU A 276 -30.31 -12.16 9.09
C GLU A 276 -30.50 -10.65 9.25
N VAL A 277 -30.38 -9.95 8.15
CA VAL A 277 -30.60 -8.49 8.05
C VAL A 277 -31.79 -8.31 7.12
N THR A 278 -32.85 -7.64 7.63
CA THR A 278 -34.09 -7.45 6.88
C THR A 278 -34.45 -5.97 6.83
N GLY A 279 -34.49 -5.40 5.64
CA GLY A 279 -34.91 -4.03 5.41
C GLY A 279 -34.10 -2.97 6.14
N LEU A 280 -32.82 -3.25 6.45
CA LEU A 280 -31.95 -2.33 7.19
C LEU A 280 -31.70 -1.06 6.40
N MET A 281 -31.98 0.09 7.01
CA MET A 281 -31.84 1.40 6.39
C MET A 281 -31.09 2.37 7.32
N GLY A 282 -30.32 3.27 6.74
CA GLY A 282 -29.57 4.27 7.50
C GLY A 282 -28.64 5.08 6.61
N PRO A 283 -27.84 5.99 7.19
CA PRO A 283 -26.87 6.79 6.43
C PRO A 283 -25.96 5.94 5.55
N GLY A 284 -25.80 6.34 4.29
CA GLY A 284 -24.98 5.64 3.30
C GLY A 284 -25.73 4.56 2.51
N LEU A 285 -26.97 4.24 2.83
CA LEU A 285 -27.83 3.35 2.05
C LEU A 285 -28.90 4.15 1.30
N ALA A 286 -29.06 3.86 0.02
CA ALA A 286 -30.11 4.45 -0.82
C ALA A 286 -31.41 3.65 -0.79
N GLU A 287 -31.33 2.33 -0.52
CA GLU A 287 -32.47 1.42 -0.39
C GLU A 287 -32.27 0.48 0.79
N PRO A 288 -33.38 -0.08 1.34
CA PRO A 288 -33.30 -1.06 2.43
C PRO A 288 -32.47 -2.28 2.06
N ALA A 289 -31.45 -2.58 2.87
CA ALA A 289 -30.58 -3.73 2.67
C ALA A 289 -31.16 -4.99 3.34
N SER A 290 -31.18 -6.11 2.62
CA SER A 290 -31.61 -7.41 3.15
C SER A 290 -30.68 -8.50 2.66
N PHE A 291 -30.19 -9.34 3.57
CA PHE A 291 -29.40 -10.54 3.27
C PHE A 291 -29.36 -11.47 4.47
N VAL A 292 -28.92 -12.69 4.24
CA VAL A 292 -28.65 -13.65 5.31
C VAL A 292 -27.19 -14.08 5.25
N ALA A 293 -26.63 -14.50 6.39
CA ALA A 293 -25.30 -15.11 6.44
C ALA A 293 -25.36 -16.32 7.38
N ARG A 294 -24.74 -17.42 6.94
CA ARG A 294 -24.85 -18.73 7.56
C ARG A 294 -23.63 -19.05 8.42
N LYS A 295 -23.82 -19.97 9.34
CA LYS A 295 -22.74 -20.52 10.14
C LYS A 295 -21.70 -21.20 9.24
N GLY A 296 -20.42 -20.87 9.44
CA GLY A 296 -19.31 -21.40 8.63
C GLY A 296 -19.19 -20.78 7.23
N GLU A 297 -19.97 -19.73 6.92
CA GLU A 297 -19.97 -19.07 5.63
C GLU A 297 -19.03 -17.87 5.60
N ILE A 298 -18.30 -17.70 4.50
CA ILE A 298 -17.61 -16.47 4.16
C ILE A 298 -18.42 -15.76 3.07
N VAL A 299 -19.08 -14.67 3.44
CA VAL A 299 -19.85 -13.82 2.54
C VAL A 299 -18.99 -12.64 2.08
N GLY A 300 -18.74 -12.52 0.79
CA GLY A 300 -18.04 -11.38 0.21
C GLY A 300 -18.98 -10.23 -0.15
N PHE A 301 -18.62 -9.00 0.17
CA PHE A 301 -19.28 -7.79 -0.33
C PHE A 301 -18.33 -7.07 -1.27
N PHE A 302 -18.72 -6.95 -2.54
CA PHE A 302 -17.99 -6.20 -3.56
C PHE A 302 -18.76 -4.95 -3.99
N GLY A 303 -18.05 -3.93 -4.42
CA GLY A 303 -18.58 -2.68 -4.99
C GLY A 303 -17.49 -1.64 -5.14
N LEU A 304 -17.75 -0.59 -5.91
CA LEU A 304 -16.81 0.52 -6.07
C LEU A 304 -16.72 1.37 -4.79
N VAL A 305 -15.71 2.22 -4.72
CA VAL A 305 -15.55 3.18 -3.61
C VAL A 305 -16.81 4.05 -3.49
N GLY A 306 -17.36 4.15 -2.29
CA GLY A 306 -18.62 4.88 -2.06
C GLY A 306 -19.90 4.06 -2.31
N ALA A 307 -19.79 2.75 -2.55
CA ALA A 307 -20.96 1.88 -2.77
C ALA A 307 -21.83 1.64 -1.53
N GLY A 308 -21.43 2.11 -0.33
CA GLY A 308 -22.20 1.95 0.91
C GLY A 308 -21.86 0.70 1.73
N ARG A 309 -20.82 -0.03 1.38
CA ARG A 309 -20.41 -1.29 2.02
C ARG A 309 -20.02 -1.11 3.49
N SER A 310 -19.08 -0.21 3.77
CA SER A 310 -18.61 0.09 5.14
C SER A 310 -19.71 0.69 6.01
N GLU A 311 -20.59 1.49 5.40
CA GLU A 311 -21.75 2.07 6.06
C GLU A 311 -22.73 0.97 6.52
N LEU A 312 -22.99 -0.03 5.66
CA LEU A 312 -23.80 -1.20 6.02
C LEU A 312 -23.19 -1.97 7.20
N MET A 313 -21.88 -2.20 7.19
CA MET A 313 -21.19 -2.86 8.31
C MET A 313 -21.31 -2.06 9.60
N LYS A 314 -21.16 -0.74 9.55
CA LYS A 314 -21.31 0.17 10.71
C LYS A 314 -22.73 0.17 11.26
N LEU A 315 -23.77 0.05 10.41
CA LEU A 315 -25.16 -0.07 10.83
C LEU A 315 -25.40 -1.41 11.55
N ILE A 316 -24.90 -2.53 11.01
CA ILE A 316 -25.01 -3.85 11.64
C ILE A 316 -24.28 -3.90 12.99
N TYR A 317 -23.14 -3.24 13.08
CA TYR A 317 -22.32 -3.18 14.29
C TYR A 317 -22.84 -2.21 15.35
N GLY A 318 -23.85 -1.37 15.01
CA GLY A 318 -24.40 -0.36 15.90
C GLY A 318 -23.47 0.84 16.15
N ALA A 319 -22.45 1.03 15.30
CA ALA A 319 -21.61 2.24 15.29
C ALA A 319 -22.39 3.45 14.72
N VAL A 320 -23.29 3.18 13.78
CA VAL A 320 -24.29 4.13 13.26
C VAL A 320 -25.68 3.56 13.53
N LYS A 321 -26.61 4.42 13.94
CA LYS A 321 -27.98 3.99 14.25
C LYS A 321 -28.77 3.78 12.95
N PRO A 322 -29.39 2.59 12.75
CA PRO A 322 -30.30 2.37 11.64
C PRO A 322 -31.59 3.20 11.83
N THR A 323 -32.18 3.65 10.72
CA THR A 323 -33.46 4.37 10.70
C THR A 323 -34.64 3.42 10.57
N ALA A 324 -34.44 2.25 9.96
CA ALA A 324 -35.44 1.19 9.80
C ALA A 324 -34.76 -0.17 9.66
N GLY A 325 -35.54 -1.25 9.71
CA GLY A 325 -35.13 -2.62 9.53
C GLY A 325 -34.85 -3.38 10.82
N GLU A 326 -34.53 -4.66 10.66
CA GLU A 326 -34.35 -5.60 11.77
C GLU A 326 -33.06 -6.39 11.54
N ILE A 327 -32.41 -6.74 12.65
CA ILE A 327 -31.29 -7.67 12.72
C ILE A 327 -31.70 -8.85 13.59
N VAL A 328 -31.59 -10.06 13.03
CA VAL A 328 -31.79 -11.31 13.76
C VAL A 328 -30.45 -12.03 13.86
N LEU A 329 -30.00 -12.32 15.06
CA LEU A 329 -28.77 -13.04 15.34
C LEU A 329 -29.11 -14.32 16.12
N LYS A 330 -28.75 -15.48 15.59
CA LYS A 330 -29.07 -16.78 16.21
C LYS A 330 -30.56 -16.95 16.50
N SER A 331 -31.42 -16.61 15.53
CA SER A 331 -32.88 -16.65 15.65
C SER A 331 -33.49 -15.69 16.67
N GLU A 332 -32.70 -14.77 17.25
CA GLU A 332 -33.19 -13.76 18.17
C GLU A 332 -33.12 -12.37 17.56
N LYS A 333 -34.20 -11.61 17.59
CA LYS A 333 -34.20 -10.20 17.17
C LYS A 333 -33.32 -9.40 18.10
N ARG A 334 -32.42 -8.62 17.50
CA ARG A 334 -31.46 -7.76 18.21
C ARG A 334 -31.56 -6.33 17.71
N ARG A 335 -31.36 -5.41 18.62
CA ARG A 335 -31.19 -3.99 18.34
C ARG A 335 -29.94 -3.49 19.04
N PHE A 336 -28.99 -3.00 18.25
CA PHE A 336 -27.73 -2.50 18.78
C PHE A 336 -27.76 -0.98 18.84
N HIS A 337 -27.54 -0.43 20.04
CA HIS A 337 -27.47 1.02 20.28
C HIS A 337 -26.02 1.50 20.32
N SER A 338 -25.07 0.58 20.39
CA SER A 338 -23.64 0.83 20.45
C SER A 338 -22.85 -0.39 19.98
N PRO A 339 -21.57 -0.21 19.56
CA PRO A 339 -20.64 -1.30 19.29
C PRO A 339 -20.51 -2.30 20.44
N ARG A 340 -20.61 -1.80 21.67
CA ARG A 340 -20.56 -2.64 22.88
C ARG A 340 -21.69 -3.66 22.94
N ASP A 341 -22.87 -3.29 22.46
CA ASP A 341 -24.03 -4.21 22.45
C ASP A 341 -23.83 -5.31 21.41
N ALA A 342 -23.31 -4.95 20.22
CA ALA A 342 -22.98 -5.89 19.17
C ALA A 342 -21.90 -6.90 19.62
N VAL A 343 -20.82 -6.44 20.23
CA VAL A 343 -19.75 -7.30 20.76
C VAL A 343 -20.29 -8.26 21.82
N ARG A 344 -21.15 -7.78 22.72
CA ARG A 344 -21.78 -8.64 23.75
C ARG A 344 -22.71 -9.69 23.15
N ALA A 345 -23.34 -9.38 22.04
CA ALA A 345 -24.17 -10.31 21.29
C ALA A 345 -23.38 -11.30 20.44
N GLY A 346 -22.11 -11.03 20.19
CA GLY A 346 -21.21 -11.90 19.41
C GLY A 346 -20.89 -11.41 18.00
N ILE A 347 -21.00 -10.10 17.73
CA ILE A 347 -20.60 -9.49 16.45
C ILE A 347 -19.35 -8.62 16.69
N ALA A 348 -18.32 -8.78 15.87
CA ALA A 348 -17.13 -7.93 15.86
C ALA A 348 -16.95 -7.24 14.53
N LEU A 349 -16.35 -6.05 14.54
CA LEU A 349 -15.95 -5.31 13.35
C LEU A 349 -14.44 -5.07 13.37
N CYS A 350 -13.76 -5.46 12.28
CA CYS A 350 -12.42 -5.03 11.93
C CYS A 350 -12.58 -3.89 10.91
N PRO A 351 -12.27 -2.64 11.27
CA PRO A 351 -12.54 -1.48 10.42
C PRO A 351 -11.53 -1.35 9.27
N GLU A 352 -11.93 -0.62 8.22
CA GLU A 352 -11.11 -0.30 7.06
C GLU A 352 -9.83 0.47 7.44
N ASP A 353 -9.97 1.56 8.22
CA ASP A 353 -8.82 2.30 8.72
C ASP A 353 -8.32 1.73 10.05
N ARG A 354 -7.34 0.83 9.94
CA ARG A 354 -6.69 0.23 11.12
C ARG A 354 -6.08 1.26 12.05
N LYS A 355 -5.44 2.31 11.48
CA LYS A 355 -4.64 3.26 12.25
C LYS A 355 -5.52 4.21 13.05
N GLN A 356 -6.66 4.61 12.49
CA GLN A 356 -7.59 5.53 13.16
C GLN A 356 -8.60 4.80 14.05
N ASP A 357 -9.20 3.72 13.54
CA ASP A 357 -10.34 3.06 14.19
C ASP A 357 -10.00 1.69 14.79
N GLY A 358 -8.92 1.06 14.31
CA GLY A 358 -8.59 -0.34 14.66
C GLY A 358 -7.64 -0.48 15.84
N ILE A 359 -6.66 0.42 16.02
CA ILE A 359 -5.60 0.30 17.02
C ILE A 359 -5.38 1.58 17.81
N VAL A 360 -4.87 1.45 19.02
CA VAL A 360 -4.28 2.55 19.79
C VAL A 360 -2.77 2.52 19.55
N ALA A 361 -2.28 3.28 18.55
CA ALA A 361 -0.94 3.16 18.01
C ALA A 361 0.20 3.34 19.04
N ILE A 362 -0.01 4.18 20.07
CA ILE A 362 0.95 4.44 21.15
C ILE A 362 0.95 3.37 22.24
N ALA A 363 -0.11 2.52 22.29
CA ALA A 363 -0.25 1.47 23.29
C ALA A 363 0.47 0.18 22.85
N SER A 364 0.67 -0.72 23.81
CA SER A 364 1.34 -2.00 23.58
C SER A 364 0.49 -2.98 22.77
N VAL A 365 1.11 -4.03 22.25
CA VAL A 365 0.43 -5.19 21.64
C VAL A 365 -0.53 -5.80 22.65
N SER A 366 -0.11 -5.98 23.89
CA SER A 366 -0.93 -6.52 24.97
C SER A 366 -2.16 -5.66 25.26
N ASP A 367 -1.99 -4.34 25.33
CA ASP A 367 -3.12 -3.43 25.55
C ASP A 367 -4.13 -3.49 24.40
N ASN A 368 -3.66 -3.47 23.16
CA ASN A 368 -4.51 -3.53 21.98
C ASN A 368 -5.25 -4.86 21.84
N LEU A 369 -4.58 -5.96 22.17
CA LEU A 369 -5.19 -7.29 22.13
C LEU A 369 -6.28 -7.43 23.19
N ASN A 370 -6.00 -6.99 24.42
CA ASN A 370 -6.86 -7.28 25.56
C ASN A 370 -7.95 -6.24 25.81
N ILE A 371 -7.94 -5.08 25.11
CA ILE A 371 -8.86 -3.95 25.39
C ILE A 371 -10.34 -4.35 25.44
N SER A 372 -10.78 -5.29 24.60
CA SER A 372 -12.16 -5.75 24.54
C SER A 372 -12.47 -6.76 25.64
N CYS A 373 -11.53 -7.64 25.98
CA CYS A 373 -11.75 -8.77 26.88
C CYS A 373 -11.28 -8.51 28.32
N ARG A 374 -10.74 -7.33 28.65
CA ARG A 374 -10.30 -6.96 30.01
C ARG A 374 -11.36 -7.18 31.08
N ARG A 375 -12.65 -7.00 30.73
CA ARG A 375 -13.79 -7.28 31.64
C ARG A 375 -13.77 -8.72 32.15
N HIS A 376 -13.26 -9.68 31.41
CA HIS A 376 -13.16 -11.09 31.79
C HIS A 376 -12.00 -11.36 32.76
N PHE A 377 -11.07 -10.43 32.88
CA PHE A 377 -9.87 -10.52 33.71
C PHE A 377 -9.92 -9.57 34.91
N SER A 378 -11.02 -8.80 35.07
CA SER A 378 -11.22 -7.88 36.17
C SER A 378 -12.14 -8.48 37.20
N ARG A 379 -11.75 -8.36 38.48
CA ARG A 379 -12.64 -8.65 39.63
C ARG A 379 -12.54 -7.47 40.58
N PHE A 380 -13.68 -6.94 41.03
CA PHE A 380 -13.75 -5.72 41.86
C PHE A 380 -12.91 -4.55 41.30
N ASN A 381 -12.97 -4.31 40.00
CA ASN A 381 -12.18 -3.29 39.26
C ASN A 381 -10.66 -3.47 39.33
N VAL A 382 -10.17 -4.61 39.84
CA VAL A 382 -8.76 -4.95 39.85
C VAL A 382 -8.46 -5.89 38.67
N LEU A 383 -7.55 -5.47 37.78
CA LEU A 383 -7.16 -6.24 36.61
C LEU A 383 -6.12 -7.30 36.98
N ASN A 384 -6.34 -8.54 36.56
CA ASN A 384 -5.36 -9.63 36.69
C ASN A 384 -4.31 -9.58 35.55
N ARG A 385 -3.21 -8.86 35.79
CA ARG A 385 -2.11 -8.69 34.84
C ARG A 385 -1.46 -10.00 34.36
N ARG A 386 -1.37 -11.00 35.25
CA ARG A 386 -0.81 -12.32 34.90
C ARG A 386 -1.69 -13.04 33.87
N ARG A 387 -3.01 -12.96 34.03
CA ARG A 387 -3.96 -13.55 33.09
C ARG A 387 -3.94 -12.81 31.75
N GLU A 388 -3.90 -11.48 31.78
CA GLU A 388 -3.74 -10.62 30.58
C GLU A 388 -2.47 -11.00 29.78
N ALA A 389 -1.32 -11.09 30.44
CA ALA A 389 -0.05 -11.47 29.82
C ALA A 389 -0.10 -12.88 29.21
N ARG A 390 -0.73 -13.84 29.89
CA ARG A 390 -0.90 -15.21 29.37
C ARG A 390 -1.71 -15.20 28.08
N VAL A 391 -2.86 -14.53 28.05
CA VAL A 391 -3.71 -14.42 26.86
C VAL A 391 -2.95 -13.75 25.72
N THR A 392 -2.18 -12.71 25.99
CA THR A 392 -1.32 -12.07 24.99
C THR A 392 -0.33 -13.06 24.39
N THR A 393 0.39 -13.81 25.22
CA THR A 393 1.36 -14.80 24.76
C THR A 393 0.71 -15.90 23.94
N ASP A 394 -0.45 -16.41 24.37
CA ASP A 394 -1.18 -17.47 23.69
C ASP A 394 -1.60 -17.03 22.27
N TYR A 395 -2.16 -15.82 22.11
CA TYR A 395 -2.57 -15.33 20.81
C TYR A 395 -1.41 -14.84 19.91
N VAL A 396 -0.36 -14.27 20.48
CA VAL A 396 0.86 -13.95 19.75
C VAL A 396 1.44 -15.21 19.10
N ASN A 397 1.50 -16.32 19.85
CA ASN A 397 1.97 -17.61 19.32
C ASN A 397 0.99 -18.23 18.33
N ARG A 398 -0.33 -18.28 18.67
CA ARG A 398 -1.37 -18.91 17.84
C ARG A 398 -1.46 -18.26 16.45
N LEU A 399 -1.35 -16.92 16.36
CA LEU A 399 -1.45 -16.18 15.10
C LEU A 399 -0.07 -15.85 14.50
N ALA A 400 1.01 -16.37 15.09
CA ALA A 400 2.37 -16.09 14.67
C ALA A 400 2.64 -14.58 14.46
N ILE A 401 2.25 -13.76 15.46
CA ILE A 401 2.45 -12.31 15.41
C ILE A 401 3.94 -12.02 15.60
N LYS A 402 4.56 -11.39 14.62
CA LYS A 402 5.97 -11.01 14.68
C LYS A 402 6.13 -9.76 15.54
N THR A 403 6.37 -9.97 16.84
CA THR A 403 6.65 -8.93 17.83
C THR A 403 7.77 -9.41 18.74
N ARG A 404 8.53 -8.48 19.33
CA ARG A 404 9.58 -8.81 20.29
C ARG A 404 8.97 -9.34 21.60
N ASP A 405 7.91 -8.68 22.07
CA ASP A 405 7.17 -9.00 23.29
C ASP A 405 5.78 -8.36 23.28
N GLY A 406 4.98 -8.59 24.33
CA GLY A 406 3.65 -7.99 24.48
C GLY A 406 3.67 -6.50 24.79
N ASP A 407 4.80 -5.95 25.26
CA ASP A 407 4.95 -4.54 25.63
C ASP A 407 5.39 -3.67 24.43
N THR A 408 5.77 -4.29 23.32
CA THR A 408 6.10 -3.60 22.07
C THR A 408 4.92 -2.72 21.63
N LYS A 409 5.19 -1.46 21.24
CA LYS A 409 4.16 -0.54 20.73
C LYS A 409 3.62 -1.07 19.39
N ILE A 410 2.29 -1.21 19.29
CA ILE A 410 1.66 -1.76 18.09
C ILE A 410 1.92 -0.93 16.83
N GLY A 411 2.08 0.39 16.98
CA GLY A 411 2.38 1.28 15.86
C GLY A 411 3.70 0.98 15.13
N THR A 412 4.62 0.21 15.76
CA THR A 412 5.89 -0.18 15.15
C THR A 412 5.82 -1.49 14.36
N LEU A 413 4.71 -2.21 14.44
CA LEU A 413 4.52 -3.47 13.72
C LEU A 413 4.14 -3.23 12.25
N SER A 414 4.46 -4.20 11.38
CA SER A 414 3.94 -4.22 10.00
C SER A 414 2.41 -4.31 9.96
N GLY A 415 1.82 -3.88 8.85
CA GLY A 415 0.36 -3.88 8.67
C GLY A 415 -0.27 -5.25 8.90
N GLY A 416 0.33 -6.33 8.41
CA GLY A 416 -0.16 -7.69 8.64
C GLY A 416 -0.14 -8.11 10.10
N ASN A 417 0.90 -7.74 10.86
CA ASN A 417 0.97 -8.03 12.29
C ASN A 417 -0.03 -7.19 13.10
N GLN A 418 -0.25 -5.91 12.73
CA GLN A 418 -1.32 -5.10 13.32
C GLN A 418 -2.70 -5.73 13.11
N GLN A 419 -2.99 -6.23 11.89
CA GLN A 419 -4.25 -6.91 11.59
C GLN A 419 -4.43 -8.19 12.41
N LYS A 420 -3.37 -8.98 12.58
CA LYS A 420 -3.39 -10.15 13.44
C LYS A 420 -3.67 -9.81 14.92
N VAL A 421 -3.17 -8.69 15.43
CA VAL A 421 -3.49 -8.20 16.78
C VAL A 421 -4.97 -7.82 16.89
N ILE A 422 -5.54 -7.13 15.88
CA ILE A 422 -6.98 -6.82 15.84
C ILE A 422 -7.81 -8.10 15.83
N LEU A 423 -7.47 -9.08 14.99
CA LEU A 423 -8.14 -10.39 14.98
C LEU A 423 -8.02 -11.12 16.33
N SER A 424 -6.83 -11.09 16.95
CA SER A 424 -6.61 -11.67 18.28
C SER A 424 -7.52 -11.09 19.34
N ARG A 425 -7.75 -9.76 19.30
CA ARG A 425 -8.69 -9.05 20.20
C ARG A 425 -10.08 -9.66 20.17
N TRP A 426 -10.57 -9.96 18.97
CA TRP A 426 -11.91 -10.50 18.78
C TRP A 426 -11.98 -12.01 19.02
N LEU A 427 -10.90 -12.73 18.76
CA LEU A 427 -10.78 -14.14 19.11
C LEU A 427 -10.73 -14.38 20.62
N ALA A 428 -10.23 -13.42 21.40
CA ALA A 428 -10.27 -13.46 22.85
C ALA A 428 -11.68 -13.21 23.45
N GLU A 429 -12.61 -12.81 22.59
CA GLU A 429 -14.04 -12.64 22.90
C GLU A 429 -14.87 -13.81 22.31
N LYS A 430 -16.13 -13.92 22.77
CA LYS A 430 -17.07 -14.90 22.22
C LYS A 430 -17.78 -14.33 20.99
N ILE A 431 -17.08 -14.27 19.88
CA ILE A 431 -17.61 -13.72 18.61
C ILE A 431 -18.07 -14.85 17.70
N ASP A 432 -19.25 -14.70 17.13
CA ASP A 432 -19.84 -15.62 16.17
C ASP A 432 -19.85 -15.05 14.74
N VAL A 433 -19.96 -13.72 14.61
CA VAL A 433 -19.99 -13.01 13.33
C VAL A 433 -18.86 -12.00 13.26
N PHE A 434 -17.97 -12.16 12.30
CA PHE A 434 -16.86 -11.27 12.03
C PHE A 434 -17.16 -10.40 10.80
N LEU A 435 -17.25 -9.09 11.00
CA LEU A 435 -17.34 -8.11 9.94
C LEU A 435 -15.93 -7.62 9.64
N MET A 436 -15.42 -7.92 8.45
CA MET A 436 -14.05 -7.63 8.03
C MET A 436 -14.08 -6.58 6.91
N ASP A 437 -13.86 -5.33 7.25
CA ASP A 437 -13.88 -4.23 6.29
C ASP A 437 -12.47 -3.99 5.76
N GLU A 438 -12.25 -4.24 4.47
CA GLU A 438 -10.95 -4.17 3.76
C GLU A 438 -9.80 -4.88 4.54
N PRO A 439 -9.94 -6.19 4.87
CA PRO A 439 -9.06 -6.86 5.84
C PRO A 439 -7.59 -6.89 5.43
N THR A 440 -7.28 -6.76 4.15
CA THR A 440 -5.91 -6.84 3.63
C THR A 440 -5.42 -5.53 3.04
N ARG A 441 -6.17 -4.43 3.20
CA ARG A 441 -5.75 -3.12 2.70
C ARG A 441 -4.44 -2.66 3.33
N GLY A 442 -3.46 -2.33 2.47
CA GLY A 442 -2.11 -1.92 2.91
C GLY A 442 -1.34 -3.02 3.63
N ILE A 443 -1.63 -4.28 3.30
CA ILE A 443 -0.87 -5.46 3.72
C ILE A 443 -0.15 -6.02 2.50
N ASP A 444 1.09 -6.44 2.68
CA ASP A 444 1.87 -7.10 1.63
C ASP A 444 1.24 -8.45 1.20
N VAL A 445 1.53 -8.88 -0.03
CA VAL A 445 0.85 -10.05 -0.65
C VAL A 445 1.07 -11.34 0.15
N GLY A 446 2.26 -11.53 0.72
CA GLY A 446 2.56 -12.71 1.53
C GLY A 446 1.77 -12.75 2.83
N ALA A 447 1.66 -11.61 3.52
CA ALA A 447 0.87 -11.52 4.74
C ALA A 447 -0.64 -11.61 4.47
N ARG A 448 -1.14 -11.30 3.24
CA ARG A 448 -2.55 -11.50 2.88
C ARG A 448 -2.95 -12.97 2.98
N SER A 449 -2.14 -13.87 2.45
CA SER A 449 -2.42 -15.32 2.50
C SER A 449 -2.54 -15.85 3.93
N GLU A 450 -1.76 -15.30 4.86
CA GLU A 450 -1.87 -15.64 6.28
C GLU A 450 -3.21 -15.16 6.88
N ILE A 451 -3.68 -13.95 6.50
CA ILE A 451 -4.99 -13.45 6.92
C ILE A 451 -6.11 -14.32 6.35
N TYR A 452 -6.05 -14.70 5.06
CA TYR A 452 -7.05 -15.59 4.46
C TYR A 452 -7.09 -16.96 5.18
N GLY A 453 -5.94 -17.51 5.52
CA GLY A 453 -5.85 -18.74 6.31
C GLY A 453 -6.56 -18.60 7.68
N LEU A 454 -6.45 -17.43 8.34
CA LEU A 454 -7.17 -17.15 9.58
C LEU A 454 -8.69 -17.05 9.35
N LEU A 455 -9.15 -16.38 8.26
CA LEU A 455 -10.57 -16.29 7.94
C LEU A 455 -11.18 -17.67 7.65
N TYR A 456 -10.46 -18.53 6.94
CA TYR A 456 -10.88 -19.92 6.72
C TYR A 456 -10.95 -20.70 8.04
N GLY A 457 -9.95 -20.57 8.90
CA GLY A 457 -9.98 -21.21 10.22
C GLY A 457 -11.19 -20.77 11.05
N LEU A 458 -11.59 -19.50 10.99
CA LEU A 458 -12.81 -19.00 11.63
C LEU A 458 -14.06 -19.66 11.07
N ALA A 459 -14.17 -19.74 9.74
CA ALA A 459 -15.30 -20.36 9.08
C ALA A 459 -15.36 -21.88 9.38
N ASP A 460 -14.23 -22.57 9.38
CA ASP A 460 -14.12 -23.99 9.73
C ASP A 460 -14.50 -24.26 11.21
N GLU A 461 -14.25 -23.28 12.12
CA GLU A 461 -14.75 -23.30 13.50
C GLU A 461 -16.27 -23.03 13.59
N GLY A 462 -16.95 -22.82 12.46
CA GLY A 462 -18.38 -22.54 12.37
C GLY A 462 -18.74 -21.09 12.66
N ARG A 463 -17.79 -20.14 12.58
CA ARG A 463 -18.06 -18.69 12.65
C ARG A 463 -18.53 -18.20 11.30
N THR A 464 -19.34 -17.15 11.31
CA THR A 464 -19.72 -16.43 10.10
C THR A 464 -18.73 -15.32 9.84
N VAL A 465 -18.21 -15.23 8.62
CA VAL A 465 -17.28 -14.16 8.23
C VAL A 465 -17.91 -13.37 7.07
N ILE A 466 -18.01 -12.05 7.25
CA ILE A 466 -18.44 -11.13 6.21
C ILE A 466 -17.23 -10.29 5.82
N VAL A 467 -16.79 -10.41 4.59
CA VAL A 467 -15.62 -9.68 4.06
C VAL A 467 -16.10 -8.62 3.08
N VAL A 468 -15.79 -7.39 3.37
CA VAL A 468 -15.98 -6.25 2.47
C VAL A 468 -14.65 -5.94 1.83
N SER A 469 -14.58 -5.92 0.50
CA SER A 469 -13.35 -5.53 -0.21
C SER A 469 -13.66 -4.79 -1.51
N SER A 470 -12.79 -3.84 -1.84
CA SER A 470 -12.71 -3.19 -3.15
C SER A 470 -11.87 -4.00 -4.13
N ASP A 471 -11.05 -4.93 -3.65
CA ASP A 471 -10.31 -5.88 -4.49
C ASP A 471 -11.21 -7.04 -4.91
N MET A 472 -11.62 -7.01 -6.17
CA MET A 472 -12.50 -8.03 -6.75
C MET A 472 -11.89 -9.44 -6.68
N ALA A 473 -10.59 -9.55 -6.93
CA ALA A 473 -9.90 -10.82 -6.90
C ALA A 473 -9.84 -11.41 -5.48
N GLU A 474 -9.74 -10.55 -4.46
CA GLU A 474 -9.85 -10.95 -3.05
C GLU A 474 -11.22 -11.55 -2.78
N VAL A 475 -12.29 -10.82 -3.11
CA VAL A 475 -13.66 -11.28 -2.82
C VAL A 475 -13.95 -12.59 -3.54
N ILE A 476 -13.68 -12.69 -4.85
CA ILE A 476 -13.85 -13.92 -5.63
C ILE A 476 -12.96 -15.04 -5.06
N GLY A 477 -11.73 -14.69 -4.65
CA GLY A 477 -10.74 -15.65 -4.19
C GLY A 477 -11.13 -16.37 -2.91
N ILE A 478 -11.80 -15.68 -1.96
CA ILE A 478 -12.02 -16.20 -0.60
C ILE A 478 -13.48 -16.49 -0.24
N ALA A 479 -14.47 -15.86 -0.90
CA ALA A 479 -15.86 -15.94 -0.52
C ALA A 479 -16.58 -17.18 -1.06
N ASP A 480 -17.56 -17.69 -0.30
CA ASP A 480 -18.46 -18.77 -0.73
C ASP A 480 -19.57 -18.22 -1.64
N ARG A 481 -19.98 -16.98 -1.46
CA ARG A 481 -20.82 -16.18 -2.36
C ARG A 481 -20.54 -14.69 -2.22
N VAL A 482 -20.94 -13.91 -3.21
CA VAL A 482 -20.64 -12.49 -3.32
C VAL A 482 -21.92 -11.66 -3.46
N LEU A 483 -22.12 -10.74 -2.53
CA LEU A 483 -23.11 -9.67 -2.66
C LEU A 483 -22.45 -8.46 -3.32
N VAL A 484 -23.10 -7.90 -4.33
CA VAL A 484 -22.61 -6.70 -5.02
C VAL A 484 -23.40 -5.50 -4.57
N MET A 485 -22.68 -4.46 -4.13
CA MET A 485 -23.26 -3.18 -3.77
C MET A 485 -22.94 -2.09 -4.80
N ARG A 486 -23.93 -1.25 -5.08
CA ARG A 486 -23.80 -0.08 -5.94
C ARG A 486 -24.65 1.05 -5.38
N GLU A 487 -24.02 2.21 -5.17
CA GLU A 487 -24.72 3.44 -4.73
C GLU A 487 -25.68 3.24 -3.56
N GLY A 488 -25.22 2.53 -2.51
CA GLY A 488 -26.01 2.26 -1.30
C GLY A 488 -27.09 1.19 -1.45
N ARG A 489 -27.02 0.32 -2.45
CA ARG A 489 -27.99 -0.74 -2.74
C ARG A 489 -27.29 -2.09 -2.91
N ILE A 490 -27.91 -3.17 -2.46
CA ILE A 490 -27.52 -4.52 -2.86
C ILE A 490 -28.16 -4.81 -4.21
N VAL A 491 -27.33 -4.99 -5.26
CA VAL A 491 -27.78 -5.17 -6.66
C VAL A 491 -27.58 -6.56 -7.19
N GLY A 492 -26.95 -7.44 -6.42
CA GLY A 492 -26.77 -8.85 -6.78
C GLY A 492 -26.31 -9.68 -5.59
N ASP A 493 -26.66 -10.96 -5.63
CA ASP A 493 -26.20 -12.02 -4.71
C ASP A 493 -25.82 -13.21 -5.57
N LEU A 494 -24.52 -13.42 -5.75
CA LEU A 494 -23.96 -14.39 -6.70
C LEU A 494 -23.28 -15.54 -5.95
N PRO A 495 -23.71 -16.79 -6.13
CA PRO A 495 -22.92 -17.94 -5.72
C PRO A 495 -21.52 -17.88 -6.34
N ARG A 496 -20.53 -18.42 -5.64
CA ARG A 496 -19.11 -18.40 -6.09
C ARG A 496 -18.94 -18.79 -7.56
N ALA A 497 -19.61 -19.83 -8.03
CA ALA A 497 -19.51 -20.30 -9.41
C ALA A 497 -19.95 -19.26 -10.45
N GLN A 498 -20.78 -18.29 -10.07
CA GLN A 498 -21.28 -17.20 -10.92
C GLN A 498 -20.57 -15.86 -10.67
N ALA A 499 -19.76 -15.78 -9.62
CA ALA A 499 -19.01 -14.56 -9.24
C ALA A 499 -17.77 -14.42 -10.12
N THR A 500 -17.96 -14.11 -11.39
CA THR A 500 -16.88 -13.80 -12.34
C THR A 500 -16.56 -12.31 -12.34
N PRO A 501 -15.33 -11.88 -12.72
CA PRO A 501 -14.98 -10.47 -12.83
C PRO A 501 -15.98 -9.65 -13.64
N ASP A 502 -16.37 -10.17 -14.82
CA ASP A 502 -17.34 -9.50 -15.72
C ASP A 502 -18.71 -9.35 -15.07
N ALA A 503 -19.20 -10.39 -14.37
CA ALA A 503 -20.48 -10.35 -13.68
C ALA A 503 -20.47 -9.30 -12.55
N LEU A 504 -19.40 -9.26 -11.76
CA LEU A 504 -19.28 -8.31 -10.64
C LEU A 504 -19.16 -6.87 -11.15
N ILE A 505 -18.33 -6.59 -12.15
CA ILE A 505 -18.18 -5.25 -12.75
C ILE A 505 -19.51 -4.79 -13.33
N LYS A 506 -20.18 -5.63 -14.13
CA LYS A 506 -21.47 -5.28 -14.76
C LYS A 506 -22.54 -4.86 -13.75
N LEU A 507 -22.52 -5.46 -12.56
CA LEU A 507 -23.43 -5.10 -11.47
C LEU A 507 -22.99 -3.86 -10.70
N ALA A 508 -21.68 -3.69 -10.51
CA ALA A 508 -21.12 -2.61 -9.69
C ALA A 508 -21.02 -1.25 -10.39
N LEU A 509 -20.96 -1.22 -11.73
CA LEU A 509 -20.90 0.04 -12.49
C LEU A 509 -22.21 0.83 -12.37
N PRO A 510 -22.16 2.14 -12.20
CA PRO A 510 -23.33 3.03 -12.30
C PRO A 510 -24.05 2.82 -13.65
N ARG A 511 -25.36 2.91 -13.62
CA ARG A 511 -26.19 2.85 -14.86
C ARG A 511 -26.33 4.23 -15.46
#